data_900438efce59834f6eae2928e91f76ca
#
_entry.id   900438efce59834f6eae2928e91f76ca
#
_cell.length_a   1.000
_cell.length_b   1.000
_cell.length_c   1.000
_cell.angle_alpha   90.00
_cell.angle_beta   90.00
_cell.angle_gamma   90.00
#
_symmetry.space_group_name_H-M   'P 1'
#
loop_
_entity.id
_entity.type
_entity.pdbx_description
1 polymer ?
#
loop_
_entity_poly.entity_id
_entity_poly.type
_entity_poly.pdbx_seq_one_letter_code
_entity_poly.pdbx_strand_id
1 'polypeptide(L)'
;MTKLSGAAADARLGQAWETVFSQDSAAQQIIHVLTWPTEYPAWLTGFPPFEAWGRNGDEADEAVWRTFAEITIPWPYIRSARRATALGIPNTRIFVLKRSQWQSAPSWLRYLAQVHLPAIAALAGEKLYRVWLEDCRSAGLQDRDYDVNLFGAGGIMLAGYHNGDVDWRVFLADDGDQDLSGREHDFINSMRDFAVARGELVKLPPELHPGSEF
;
A
#
# COMPACT_ATOMS: atom_id res chain seq x y z
N MET A 1 -21.94 7.02 -3.30
CA MET A 1 -20.86 6.12 -2.78
C MET A 1 -21.02 5.94 -1.27
N THR A 2 -21.20 4.71 -0.83
CA THR A 2 -21.34 4.38 0.60
C THR A 2 -19.97 4.31 1.25
N LYS A 3 -19.67 5.25 2.13
CA LYS A 3 -18.42 5.26 2.90
C LYS A 3 -18.55 4.33 4.10
N LEU A 4 -17.57 3.43 4.26
CA LEU A 4 -17.45 2.54 5.39
C LEU A 4 -16.25 2.95 6.26
N SER A 5 -16.37 2.72 7.57
CA SER A 5 -15.28 2.92 8.52
C SER A 5 -15.28 1.83 9.59
N GLY A 6 -14.17 1.71 10.33
CA GLY A 6 -14.02 0.76 11.43
C GLY A 6 -14.34 -0.68 11.03
N ALA A 7 -15.00 -1.43 11.91
CA ALA A 7 -15.28 -2.86 11.75
C ALA A 7 -16.04 -3.21 10.46
N ALA A 8 -16.94 -2.34 9.98
CA ALA A 8 -17.66 -2.58 8.74
C ALA A 8 -16.73 -2.56 7.52
N ALA A 9 -15.80 -1.61 7.48
CA ALA A 9 -14.78 -1.54 6.43
C ALA A 9 -13.84 -2.75 6.47
N ASP A 10 -13.42 -3.17 7.67
CA ASP A 10 -12.53 -4.32 7.83
C ASP A 10 -13.22 -5.64 7.45
N ALA A 11 -14.49 -5.82 7.80
CA ALA A 11 -15.27 -6.96 7.38
C ALA A 11 -15.41 -7.03 5.84
N ARG A 12 -15.68 -5.89 5.20
CA ARG A 12 -15.80 -5.81 3.74
C ARG A 12 -14.47 -6.06 3.04
N LEU A 13 -13.37 -5.57 3.59
CA LEU A 13 -12.03 -5.88 3.11
C LEU A 13 -11.73 -7.38 3.21
N GLY A 14 -12.11 -8.01 4.32
CA GLY A 14 -12.02 -9.47 4.47
C GLY A 14 -12.77 -10.22 3.38
N GLN A 15 -13.97 -9.80 3.03
CA GLN A 15 -14.77 -10.38 1.93
C GLN A 15 -14.07 -10.21 0.57
N ALA A 16 -13.45 -9.05 0.29
CA ALA A 16 -12.69 -8.84 -0.94
C ALA A 16 -11.53 -9.84 -1.05
N TRP A 17 -10.78 -10.06 0.03
CA TRP A 17 -9.73 -11.08 0.06
C TRP A 17 -10.27 -12.51 -0.15
N GLU A 18 -11.36 -12.90 0.51
CA GLU A 18 -11.95 -14.23 0.29
C GLU A 18 -12.42 -14.41 -1.15
N THR A 19 -12.94 -13.36 -1.80
CA THR A 19 -13.29 -13.40 -3.23
C THR A 19 -12.06 -13.66 -4.10
N VAL A 20 -10.93 -12.97 -3.83
CA VAL A 20 -9.65 -13.24 -4.51
C VAL A 20 -9.24 -14.70 -4.36
N PHE A 21 -9.32 -15.25 -3.16
CA PHE A 21 -8.87 -16.62 -2.88
C PHE A 21 -9.79 -17.71 -3.43
N SER A 22 -11.05 -17.37 -3.72
CA SER A 22 -12.05 -18.32 -4.26
C SER A 22 -12.02 -18.45 -5.78
N GLN A 23 -11.26 -17.58 -6.47
CA GLN A 23 -11.17 -17.55 -7.93
C GLN A 23 -9.84 -18.16 -8.43
N ASP A 24 -9.76 -18.41 -9.73
CA ASP A 24 -8.51 -18.87 -10.36
C ASP A 24 -7.39 -17.83 -10.16
N SER A 25 -6.33 -18.24 -9.48
CA SER A 25 -5.19 -17.36 -9.15
C SER A 25 -4.49 -16.79 -10.38
N ALA A 26 -4.49 -17.51 -11.49
CA ALA A 26 -3.86 -17.06 -12.74
C ALA A 26 -4.52 -15.82 -13.35
N ALA A 27 -5.80 -15.58 -13.05
CA ALA A 27 -6.56 -14.41 -13.52
C ALA A 27 -6.55 -13.26 -12.50
N GLN A 28 -5.94 -13.44 -11.31
CA GLN A 28 -5.96 -12.45 -10.24
C GLN A 28 -4.71 -11.60 -10.24
N GLN A 29 -4.87 -10.36 -9.81
CA GLN A 29 -3.77 -9.45 -9.46
C GLN A 29 -4.21 -8.53 -8.34
N ILE A 30 -3.26 -8.10 -7.53
CA ILE A 30 -3.49 -7.13 -6.47
C ILE A 30 -2.60 -5.94 -6.74
N ILE A 31 -3.19 -4.74 -6.77
CA ILE A 31 -2.45 -3.51 -7.02
C ILE A 31 -2.90 -2.46 -6.01
N HIS A 32 -1.94 -1.86 -5.33
CA HIS A 32 -2.15 -0.75 -4.42
C HIS A 32 -1.47 0.49 -4.98
N VAL A 33 -2.24 1.54 -5.29
CA VAL A 33 -1.72 2.86 -5.61
C VAL A 33 -1.93 3.74 -4.40
N LEU A 34 -0.85 4.05 -3.70
CA LEU A 34 -0.85 4.84 -2.48
C LEU A 34 -0.48 6.28 -2.79
N THR A 35 -1.30 7.20 -2.34
CA THR A 35 -1.06 8.62 -2.49
C THR A 35 -0.12 9.14 -1.40
N TRP A 36 0.46 10.31 -1.65
CA TRP A 36 1.34 10.97 -0.69
C TRP A 36 0.54 11.48 0.52
N PRO A 37 0.88 11.09 1.74
CA PRO A 37 0.26 11.65 2.93
C PRO A 37 0.70 13.11 3.10
N THR A 38 -0.27 13.99 3.30
CA THR A 38 -0.03 15.43 3.48
C THR A 38 0.17 15.84 4.93
N GLU A 39 -0.23 14.97 5.86
CA GLU A 39 -0.24 15.23 7.30
C GLU A 39 0.46 14.10 8.06
N TYR A 40 0.94 14.40 9.25
CA TYR A 40 1.56 13.43 10.15
C TYR A 40 0.52 12.37 10.56
N PRO A 41 0.74 11.08 10.28
CA PRO A 41 -0.19 10.04 10.69
C PRO A 41 -0.16 9.85 12.21
N ALA A 42 -1.31 10.03 12.88
CA ALA A 42 -1.39 9.96 14.34
C ALA A 42 -0.94 8.60 14.89
N TRP A 43 -1.16 7.52 14.13
CA TRP A 43 -0.73 6.16 14.51
C TRP A 43 0.79 5.97 14.62
N LEU A 44 1.60 6.87 14.03
CA LEU A 44 3.06 6.83 14.20
C LEU A 44 3.48 7.24 15.61
N THR A 45 2.63 7.98 16.33
CA THR A 45 2.93 8.36 17.72
C THR A 45 2.93 7.12 18.60
N GLY A 46 4.07 6.82 19.21
CA GLY A 46 4.25 5.61 20.01
C GLY A 46 4.41 4.32 19.21
N PHE A 47 4.56 4.40 17.87
CA PHE A 47 4.84 3.21 17.06
C PHE A 47 6.31 2.79 17.23
N PRO A 48 6.60 1.66 17.91
CA PRO A 48 7.96 1.32 18.31
C PRO A 48 9.00 1.28 17.19
N PRO A 49 8.71 0.79 15.97
CA PRO A 49 9.67 0.83 14.87
C PRO A 49 10.04 2.26 14.44
N PHE A 50 9.07 3.20 14.48
CA PHE A 50 9.35 4.60 14.15
C PHE A 50 10.22 5.26 15.23
N GLU A 51 9.91 4.99 16.48
CA GLU A 51 10.72 5.50 17.60
C GLU A 51 12.14 4.91 17.61
N ALA A 52 12.29 3.62 17.29
CA ALA A 52 13.58 2.97 17.18
C ALA A 52 14.41 3.59 16.05
N TRP A 53 13.81 3.80 14.88
CA TRP A 53 14.46 4.45 13.75
C TRP A 53 14.92 5.89 14.08
N GLY A 54 14.08 6.69 14.74
CA GLY A 54 14.46 8.04 15.18
C GLY A 54 15.60 8.05 16.20
N ARG A 55 15.62 7.09 17.16
CA ARG A 55 16.73 6.93 18.10
C ARG A 55 18.04 6.52 17.43
N ASN A 56 17.96 5.84 16.30
CA ASN A 56 19.11 5.38 15.52
C ASN A 56 19.56 6.38 14.44
N GLY A 57 19.22 7.66 14.59
CA GLY A 57 19.65 8.71 13.68
C GLY A 57 19.02 8.65 12.30
N ASP A 58 17.75 8.23 12.21
CA ASP A 58 17.01 8.02 10.97
C ASP A 58 17.60 6.91 10.07
N GLU A 59 18.24 5.89 10.69
CA GLU A 59 18.73 4.70 10.01
C GLU A 59 17.95 3.45 10.44
N ALA A 60 17.67 2.57 9.47
CA ALA A 60 17.04 1.30 9.71
C ALA A 60 18.10 0.20 9.85
N ASP A 61 18.22 -0.35 11.03
CA ASP A 61 19.06 -1.49 11.34
C ASP A 61 18.24 -2.76 11.60
N GLU A 62 18.91 -3.86 11.92
CA GLU A 62 18.28 -5.14 12.21
C GLU A 62 17.24 -5.04 13.36
N ALA A 63 17.50 -4.19 14.38
CA ALA A 63 16.59 -4.04 15.50
C ALA A 63 15.29 -3.35 15.09
N VAL A 64 15.36 -2.34 14.19
CA VAL A 64 14.18 -1.69 13.60
C VAL A 64 13.37 -2.71 12.81
N TRP A 65 14.01 -3.52 11.96
CA TRP A 65 13.34 -4.53 11.14
C TRP A 65 12.69 -5.62 11.97
N ARG A 66 13.37 -6.13 12.99
CA ARG A 66 12.85 -7.15 13.90
C ARG A 66 11.60 -6.63 14.63
N THR A 67 11.69 -5.45 15.25
CA THR A 67 10.56 -4.82 15.95
C THR A 67 9.38 -4.59 14.99
N PHE A 68 9.66 -4.21 13.75
CA PHE A 68 8.63 -4.05 12.74
C PHE A 68 7.91 -5.37 12.43
N ALA A 69 8.67 -6.44 12.19
CA ALA A 69 8.14 -7.76 11.89
C ALA A 69 7.26 -8.31 13.03
N GLU A 70 7.76 -8.25 14.27
CA GLU A 70 7.04 -8.73 15.46
C GLU A 70 5.66 -8.08 15.61
N ILE A 71 5.54 -6.78 15.32
CA ILE A 71 4.29 -6.03 15.44
C ILE A 71 3.36 -6.26 14.26
N THR A 72 3.90 -6.34 13.03
CA THR A 72 3.09 -6.28 11.82
C THR A 72 2.74 -7.63 11.21
N ILE A 73 3.53 -8.68 11.42
CA ILE A 73 3.21 -10.04 10.94
C ILE A 73 1.79 -10.50 11.36
N PRO A 74 1.31 -10.22 12.58
CA PRO A 74 -0.06 -10.57 12.98
C PRO A 74 -1.16 -9.79 12.27
N TRP A 75 -0.85 -8.73 11.55
CA TRP A 75 -1.87 -7.90 10.90
C TRP A 75 -2.65 -8.72 9.85
N PRO A 76 -3.99 -8.59 9.82
CA PRO A 76 -4.83 -9.32 8.86
C PRO A 76 -4.42 -9.09 7.41
N TYR A 77 -4.04 -7.86 7.08
CA TYR A 77 -3.54 -7.50 5.76
C TYR A 77 -2.28 -8.31 5.38
N ILE A 78 -1.26 -8.34 6.23
CA ILE A 78 0.00 -9.07 5.95
C ILE A 78 -0.28 -10.56 5.74
N ARG A 79 -1.12 -11.16 6.56
CA ARG A 79 -1.50 -12.57 6.42
C ARG A 79 -2.19 -12.85 5.09
N SER A 80 -3.14 -11.99 4.69
CA SER A 80 -3.85 -12.15 3.41
C SER A 80 -2.91 -11.95 2.22
N ALA A 81 -2.04 -10.94 2.27
CA ALA A 81 -1.07 -10.67 1.20
C ALA A 81 -0.06 -11.82 1.06
N ARG A 82 0.45 -12.38 2.16
CA ARG A 82 1.32 -13.59 2.14
C ARG A 82 0.60 -14.80 1.55
N ARG A 83 -0.68 -15.00 1.88
CA ARG A 83 -1.49 -16.06 1.27
C ARG A 83 -1.62 -15.86 -0.23
N ALA A 84 -1.88 -14.64 -0.70
CA ALA A 84 -1.95 -14.32 -2.12
C ALA A 84 -0.62 -14.64 -2.83
N THR A 85 0.50 -14.22 -2.25
CA THR A 85 1.85 -14.52 -2.76
C THR A 85 2.12 -16.02 -2.83
N ALA A 86 1.73 -16.78 -1.79
CA ALA A 86 1.89 -18.24 -1.77
C ALA A 86 1.04 -18.95 -2.84
N LEU A 87 -0.08 -18.35 -3.26
CA LEU A 87 -0.91 -18.79 -4.37
C LEU A 87 -0.42 -18.33 -5.74
N GLY A 88 0.72 -17.61 -5.80
CA GLY A 88 1.28 -17.08 -7.04
C GLY A 88 0.52 -15.87 -7.60
N ILE A 89 -0.35 -15.22 -6.82
CA ILE A 89 -1.09 -14.04 -7.24
C ILE A 89 -0.14 -12.83 -7.23
N PRO A 90 0.08 -12.15 -8.38
CA PRO A 90 0.93 -10.97 -8.43
C PRO A 90 0.40 -9.87 -7.50
N ASN A 91 1.28 -9.33 -6.66
CA ASN A 91 0.96 -8.26 -5.74
C ASN A 91 1.94 -7.09 -5.94
N THR A 92 1.40 -5.91 -6.23
CA THR A 92 2.18 -4.73 -6.58
C THR A 92 1.71 -3.53 -5.78
N ARG A 93 2.65 -2.84 -5.16
CA ARG A 93 2.43 -1.60 -4.44
C ARG A 93 3.14 -0.45 -5.15
N ILE A 94 2.44 0.63 -5.37
CA ILE A 94 2.95 1.83 -6.06
C ILE A 94 2.81 2.99 -5.10
N PHE A 95 3.91 3.61 -4.74
CA PHE A 95 3.93 4.77 -3.86
C PHE A 95 4.21 6.03 -4.68
N VAL A 96 3.23 6.91 -4.75
CA VAL A 96 3.31 8.17 -5.51
C VAL A 96 3.88 9.26 -4.60
N LEU A 97 5.00 9.85 -4.98
CA LEU A 97 5.69 10.91 -4.25
C LEU A 97 5.72 12.21 -5.06
N LYS A 98 5.76 13.36 -4.37
CA LYS A 98 6.02 14.68 -4.96
C LYS A 98 7.49 15.06 -4.75
N ARG A 99 8.23 15.36 -5.84
CA ARG A 99 9.65 15.75 -5.73
C ARG A 99 9.89 16.95 -4.83
N SER A 100 9.03 17.98 -4.96
CA SER A 100 9.15 19.19 -4.15
C SER A 100 8.99 18.94 -2.65
N GLN A 101 8.12 18.01 -2.28
CA GLN A 101 7.92 17.63 -0.88
C GLN A 101 9.00 16.67 -0.38
N TRP A 102 9.55 15.83 -1.25
CA TRP A 102 10.63 14.91 -0.89
C TRP A 102 11.94 15.60 -0.53
N GLN A 103 12.28 16.68 -1.21
CA GLN A 103 13.51 17.45 -0.93
C GLN A 103 13.54 18.02 0.49
N SER A 104 12.39 18.35 1.04
CA SER A 104 12.22 18.86 2.42
C SER A 104 11.39 17.92 3.29
N ALA A 105 11.40 16.62 2.97
CA ALA A 105 10.56 15.66 3.66
C ALA A 105 10.88 15.60 5.16
N PRO A 106 9.87 15.71 6.03
CA PRO A 106 10.06 15.52 7.47
C PRO A 106 10.44 14.06 7.77
N SER A 107 11.04 13.82 8.93
CA SER A 107 11.53 12.52 9.36
C SER A 107 10.46 11.41 9.23
N TRP A 108 9.22 11.66 9.69
CA TRP A 108 8.14 10.69 9.60
C TRP A 108 7.84 10.24 8.16
N LEU A 109 7.94 11.15 7.20
CA LEU A 109 7.66 10.83 5.81
C LEU A 109 8.79 10.01 5.18
N ARG A 110 10.04 10.32 5.54
CA ARG A 110 11.20 9.48 5.18
C ARG A 110 11.04 8.09 5.75
N TYR A 111 10.62 7.97 7.01
CA TYR A 111 10.31 6.68 7.62
C TYR A 111 9.27 5.90 6.83
N LEU A 112 8.14 6.51 6.45
CA LEU A 112 7.12 5.83 5.65
C LEU A 112 7.68 5.31 4.32
N ALA A 113 8.44 6.13 3.61
CA ALA A 113 8.94 5.80 2.28
C ALA A 113 10.16 4.86 2.28
N GLN A 114 11.01 4.91 3.32
CA GLN A 114 12.28 4.17 3.37
C GLN A 114 12.24 2.95 4.28
N VAL A 115 11.31 2.92 5.24
CA VAL A 115 11.21 1.84 6.22
C VAL A 115 9.85 1.17 6.17
N HIS A 116 8.77 1.90 6.44
CA HIS A 116 7.45 1.32 6.63
C HIS A 116 6.93 0.58 5.38
N LEU A 117 6.88 1.27 4.25
CA LEU A 117 6.38 0.66 3.00
C LEU A 117 7.29 -0.44 2.46
N PRO A 118 8.64 -0.30 2.45
CA PRO A 118 9.52 -1.41 2.10
C PRO A 118 9.36 -2.63 3.01
N ALA A 119 9.19 -2.43 4.32
CA ALA A 119 8.97 -3.52 5.27
C ALA A 119 7.63 -4.22 5.04
N ILE A 120 6.54 -3.47 4.86
CA ILE A 120 5.23 -4.04 4.51
C ILE A 120 5.33 -4.86 3.22
N ALA A 121 5.94 -4.31 2.17
CA ALA A 121 6.08 -5.00 0.89
C ALA A 121 6.91 -6.28 1.01
N ALA A 122 8.01 -6.26 1.76
CA ALA A 122 8.84 -7.44 2.02
C ALA A 122 8.06 -8.53 2.75
N LEU A 123 7.39 -8.19 3.86
CA LEU A 123 6.60 -9.13 4.65
C LEU A 123 5.40 -9.69 3.88
N ALA A 124 4.78 -8.89 3.04
CA ALA A 124 3.64 -9.27 2.22
C ALA A 124 4.01 -10.03 0.94
N GLY A 125 5.29 -10.02 0.54
CA GLY A 125 5.76 -10.58 -0.73
C GLY A 125 5.36 -9.74 -1.94
N GLU A 126 5.29 -8.42 -1.80
CA GLU A 126 4.88 -7.46 -2.83
C GLU A 126 6.08 -6.90 -3.59
N LYS A 127 5.83 -6.48 -4.84
CA LYS A 127 6.74 -5.57 -5.54
C LYS A 127 6.38 -4.15 -5.18
N LEU A 128 7.33 -3.37 -4.67
CA LEU A 128 7.14 -1.96 -4.36
C LEU A 128 7.81 -1.08 -5.40
N TYR A 129 7.01 -0.23 -6.04
CA TYR A 129 7.50 0.81 -6.94
C TYR A 129 7.31 2.19 -6.32
N ARG A 130 8.30 3.05 -6.51
CA ARG A 130 8.21 4.47 -6.23
C ARG A 130 8.10 5.22 -7.55
N VAL A 131 7.12 6.12 -7.65
CA VAL A 131 6.91 6.98 -8.82
C VAL A 131 6.78 8.43 -8.40
N TRP A 132 7.16 9.34 -9.29
CA TRP A 132 7.03 10.76 -9.05
C TRP A 132 5.74 11.28 -9.67
N LEU A 133 4.95 12.03 -8.89
CA LEU A 133 3.68 12.59 -9.35
C LEU A 133 3.85 13.46 -10.59
N GLU A 134 4.94 14.23 -10.66
CA GLU A 134 5.26 15.09 -11.80
C GLU A 134 5.44 14.28 -13.09
N ASP A 135 6.05 13.10 -12.99
CA ASP A 135 6.22 12.20 -14.14
C ASP A 135 4.90 11.53 -14.54
N CYS A 136 4.08 11.16 -13.55
CA CYS A 136 2.73 10.64 -13.79
C CYS A 136 1.88 11.66 -14.55
N ARG A 137 1.88 12.92 -14.10
CA ARG A 137 1.17 14.02 -14.78
C ARG A 137 1.67 14.24 -16.21
N SER A 138 2.99 14.21 -16.40
CA SER A 138 3.59 14.34 -17.73
C SER A 138 3.21 13.21 -18.68
N ALA A 139 2.87 12.04 -18.14
CA ALA A 139 2.35 10.90 -18.88
C ALA A 139 0.81 10.90 -19.06
N GLY A 140 0.13 11.97 -18.62
CA GLY A 140 -1.33 12.11 -18.71
C GLY A 140 -2.11 11.37 -17.62
N LEU A 141 -1.43 10.81 -16.61
CA LEU A 141 -2.10 10.19 -15.48
C LEU A 141 -2.61 11.26 -14.51
N GLN A 142 -3.88 11.13 -14.13
CA GLN A 142 -4.52 12.09 -13.23
C GLN A 142 -4.11 11.84 -11.78
N ASP A 143 -4.04 12.93 -11.00
CA ASP A 143 -3.90 12.83 -9.56
C ASP A 143 -5.14 12.21 -8.92
N ARG A 144 -4.90 11.56 -7.79
CA ARG A 144 -5.92 11.18 -6.82
C ARG A 144 -5.53 11.71 -5.45
N ASP A 145 -6.50 12.11 -4.67
CA ASP A 145 -6.37 12.51 -3.26
C ASP A 145 -6.76 11.37 -2.31
N TYR A 146 -6.89 10.16 -2.85
CA TYR A 146 -7.21 8.92 -2.15
C TYR A 146 -6.43 7.75 -2.74
N ASP A 147 -6.24 6.71 -1.94
CA ASP A 147 -5.64 5.47 -2.40
C ASP A 147 -6.63 4.68 -3.25
N VAL A 148 -6.11 4.05 -4.31
CA VAL A 148 -6.88 3.13 -5.16
C VAL A 148 -6.29 1.74 -5.04
N ASN A 149 -7.11 0.77 -4.65
CA ASN A 149 -6.68 -0.59 -4.40
C ASN A 149 -7.53 -1.56 -5.23
N LEU A 150 -6.89 -2.37 -6.07
CA LEU A 150 -7.50 -3.46 -6.82
C LEU A 150 -7.22 -4.78 -6.11
N PHE A 151 -8.27 -5.53 -5.83
CA PHE A 151 -8.24 -6.90 -5.27
C PHE A 151 -8.74 -7.92 -6.28
N GLY A 152 -8.22 -7.93 -7.51
CA GLY A 152 -8.68 -8.84 -8.54
C GLY A 152 -10.20 -8.91 -8.65
N ALA A 153 -10.77 -10.10 -8.58
CA ALA A 153 -12.23 -10.32 -8.55
C ALA A 153 -12.93 -9.75 -7.30
N GLY A 154 -12.19 -9.44 -6.23
CA GLY A 154 -12.71 -8.78 -5.02
C GLY A 154 -13.09 -7.31 -5.23
N GLY A 155 -12.75 -6.74 -6.39
CA GLY A 155 -13.14 -5.41 -6.83
C GLY A 155 -12.15 -4.31 -6.43
N ILE A 156 -12.60 -3.07 -6.52
CA ILE A 156 -11.80 -1.87 -6.24
C ILE A 156 -12.25 -1.24 -4.93
N MET A 157 -11.29 -0.93 -4.09
CA MET A 157 -11.46 -0.15 -2.88
C MET A 157 -10.74 1.18 -3.00
N LEU A 158 -11.45 2.27 -2.73
CA LEU A 158 -10.90 3.59 -2.52
C LEU A 158 -10.73 3.82 -1.02
N ALA A 159 -9.64 4.47 -0.60
CA ALA A 159 -9.43 4.83 0.79
C ALA A 159 -8.98 6.30 0.89
N GLY A 160 -9.69 7.08 1.68
CA GLY A 160 -9.35 8.46 1.97
C GLY A 160 -8.84 8.65 3.39
N TYR A 161 -8.11 9.73 3.60
CA TYR A 161 -7.41 10.02 4.84
C TYR A 161 -7.91 11.32 5.46
N HIS A 162 -7.89 11.36 6.78
CA HIS A 162 -8.07 12.57 7.57
C HIS A 162 -7.07 12.54 8.73
N ASN A 163 -6.32 13.62 8.91
CA ASN A 163 -5.23 13.69 9.90
C ASN A 163 -4.22 12.53 9.78
N GLY A 164 -3.95 12.07 8.54
CA GLY A 164 -3.02 10.99 8.27
C GLY A 164 -3.53 9.57 8.56
N ASP A 165 -4.73 9.43 9.10
CA ASP A 165 -5.39 8.14 9.34
C ASP A 165 -6.44 7.84 8.28
N VAL A 166 -6.70 6.54 8.02
CA VAL A 166 -7.77 6.13 7.11
C VAL A 166 -9.11 6.50 7.72
N ASP A 167 -9.78 7.48 7.11
CA ASP A 167 -11.06 8.01 7.56
C ASP A 167 -12.25 7.22 6.97
N TRP A 168 -12.14 6.86 5.70
CA TRP A 168 -13.19 6.13 5.00
C TRP A 168 -12.65 5.16 3.95
N ARG A 169 -13.42 4.11 3.68
CA ARG A 169 -13.23 3.19 2.55
C ARG A 169 -14.53 3.08 1.76
N VAL A 170 -14.40 2.99 0.43
CA VAL A 170 -15.51 2.75 -0.49
C VAL A 170 -15.17 1.56 -1.37
N PHE A 171 -16.07 0.58 -1.45
CA PHE A 171 -15.93 -0.58 -2.35
C PHE A 171 -16.85 -0.35 -3.55
N LEU A 172 -16.28 -0.12 -4.74
CA LEU A 172 -17.03 0.31 -5.93
C LEU A 172 -18.02 -0.74 -6.42
N ALA A 173 -17.73 -2.02 -6.23
CA ALA A 173 -18.66 -3.09 -6.60
C ALA A 173 -20.01 -3.02 -5.84
N ASP A 174 -20.02 -2.43 -4.65
CA ASP A 174 -21.21 -2.37 -3.80
C ASP A 174 -22.12 -1.18 -4.19
N ASP A 175 -21.58 -0.18 -4.86
CA ASP A 175 -22.30 1.07 -5.17
C ASP A 175 -23.02 1.05 -6.54
N GLY A 176 -22.77 0.05 -7.37
CA GLY A 176 -23.40 -0.08 -8.70
C GLY A 176 -22.98 0.99 -9.72
N ASP A 177 -22.01 1.85 -9.39
CA ASP A 177 -21.47 2.87 -10.31
C ASP A 177 -20.41 2.22 -11.23
N GLN A 178 -20.89 1.65 -12.33
CA GLN A 178 -20.02 0.99 -13.31
C GLN A 178 -19.06 1.95 -14.00
N ASP A 179 -19.46 3.20 -14.22
CA ASP A 179 -18.62 4.20 -14.89
C ASP A 179 -17.44 4.61 -14.01
N LEU A 180 -17.66 4.79 -12.72
CA LEU A 180 -16.58 5.07 -11.77
C LEU A 180 -15.66 3.85 -11.62
N SER A 181 -16.24 2.66 -11.49
CA SER A 181 -15.47 1.41 -11.39
C SER A 181 -14.58 1.20 -12.61
N GLY A 182 -15.10 1.43 -13.83
CA GLY A 182 -14.34 1.36 -15.07
C GLY A 182 -13.17 2.36 -15.08
N ARG A 183 -13.42 3.61 -14.75
CA ARG A 183 -12.37 4.66 -14.71
C ARG A 183 -11.27 4.37 -13.71
N GLU A 184 -11.60 3.88 -12.52
CA GLU A 184 -10.59 3.54 -11.52
C GLU A 184 -9.84 2.25 -11.88
N HIS A 185 -10.48 1.31 -12.54
CA HIS A 185 -9.82 0.14 -13.10
C HIS A 185 -8.78 0.51 -14.18
N ASP A 186 -9.15 1.40 -15.11
CA ASP A 186 -8.24 1.89 -16.14
C ASP A 186 -7.10 2.71 -15.54
N PHE A 187 -7.39 3.55 -14.54
CA PHE A 187 -6.37 4.31 -13.82
C PHE A 187 -5.34 3.40 -13.14
N ILE A 188 -5.79 2.40 -12.37
CA ILE A 188 -4.87 1.55 -11.60
C ILE A 188 -4.00 0.67 -12.51
N ASN A 189 -4.55 0.19 -13.64
CA ASN A 189 -3.77 -0.54 -14.63
C ASN A 189 -2.75 0.36 -15.33
N SER A 190 -3.15 1.58 -15.71
CA SER A 190 -2.24 2.57 -16.30
C SER A 190 -1.11 2.96 -15.34
N MET A 191 -1.41 3.12 -14.06
CA MET A 191 -0.42 3.36 -13.02
C MET A 191 0.56 2.20 -12.84
N ARG A 192 0.06 0.95 -12.87
CA ARG A 192 0.92 -0.24 -12.83
C ARG A 192 1.87 -0.27 -14.03
N ASP A 193 1.35 -0.09 -15.23
CA ASP A 193 2.14 -0.14 -16.46
C ASP A 193 3.20 0.99 -16.48
N PHE A 194 2.82 2.17 -16.03
CA PHE A 194 3.74 3.30 -15.86
C PHE A 194 4.81 2.98 -14.82
N ALA A 195 4.45 2.44 -13.66
CA ALA A 195 5.38 2.11 -12.60
C ALA A 195 6.39 1.03 -13.02
N VAL A 196 5.94 0.01 -13.74
CA VAL A 196 6.82 -1.04 -14.30
C VAL A 196 7.78 -0.48 -15.35
N ALA A 197 7.31 0.45 -16.19
CA ALA A 197 8.12 1.01 -17.27
C ALA A 197 9.08 2.12 -16.83
N ARG A 198 8.71 2.92 -15.82
CA ARG A 198 9.40 4.18 -15.46
C ARG A 198 9.59 4.40 -13.97
N GLY A 199 8.95 3.61 -13.13
CA GLY A 199 9.09 3.68 -11.69
C GLY A 199 10.42 3.10 -11.21
N GLU A 200 10.83 3.51 -10.02
CA GLU A 200 11.95 2.91 -9.32
C GLU A 200 11.46 1.69 -8.55
N LEU A 201 11.95 0.50 -8.89
CA LEU A 201 11.73 -0.69 -8.06
C LEU A 201 12.52 -0.55 -6.78
N VAL A 202 11.82 -0.44 -5.65
CA VAL A 202 12.43 -0.23 -4.35
C VAL A 202 13.08 -1.53 -3.88
N LYS A 203 14.35 -1.44 -3.45
CA LYS A 203 15.05 -2.57 -2.82
C LYS A 203 14.42 -2.83 -1.45
N LEU A 204 13.90 -4.04 -1.27
CA LEU A 204 13.29 -4.46 -0.02
C LEU A 204 14.35 -4.95 0.98
N PRO A 205 14.14 -4.79 2.30
CA PRO A 205 15.04 -5.30 3.32
C PRO A 205 15.10 -6.83 3.26
N PRO A 206 16.29 -7.42 3.04
CA PRO A 206 16.44 -8.87 2.89
C PRO A 206 16.10 -9.62 4.18
N GLU A 207 16.23 -8.98 5.33
CA GLU A 207 15.94 -9.51 6.65
C GLU A 207 14.45 -9.86 6.82
N LEU A 208 13.57 -9.23 6.04
CA LEU A 208 12.11 -9.38 6.14
C LEU A 208 11.51 -10.32 5.08
N HIS A 209 12.32 -10.95 4.24
CA HIS A 209 11.79 -11.84 3.22
C HIS A 209 11.03 -13.04 3.83
N PRO A 210 9.95 -13.53 3.17
CA PRO A 210 9.29 -14.76 3.57
C PRO A 210 10.30 -15.93 3.57
N GLY A 211 10.62 -16.46 4.74
CA GLY A 211 11.65 -17.48 4.92
C GLY A 211 12.83 -17.06 5.79
N SER A 212 12.96 -15.77 6.12
CA SER A 212 13.83 -15.31 7.20
C SER A 212 13.27 -15.85 8.53
N GLU A 213 14.09 -16.56 9.32
CA GLU A 213 13.72 -16.97 10.68
C GLU A 213 13.72 -15.73 11.58
N PHE A 214 12.55 -15.30 12.04
CA PHE A 214 12.35 -14.34 13.12
C PHE A 214 11.84 -15.06 14.36
#